data_475186900916b468918f76e4c750ba8d
#
_entry.id   475186900916b468918f76e4c750ba8d
#
_cell.length_a   1.000
_cell.length_b   1.000
_cell.length_c   1.000
_cell.angle_alpha   90.00
_cell.angle_beta   90.00
_cell.angle_gamma   90.00
#
_symmetry.space_group_name_H-M   'P 1'
#
loop_
_entity.id
_entity.type
_entity.pdbx_description
1 polymer ?
#
loop_
_entity_poly.entity_id
_entity_poly.type
_entity_poly.pdbx_seq_one_letter_code
_entity_poly.pdbx_strand_id
1 'polypeptide(L)'
;LTDVNTKEPKQNEPVVLTIVQEVLGENMEQQSPLRLPDLSKFDIVGNASEQNTFIDQKRGIRVNQIIYQLYLQPKVTGKVKIGSALLTVNGKIYKSEPFDILVKETSRAETEYLSKDVYLNVEVQDKEVYENQPTVAVLRAYSKNYDNFRKLENIKFPQQNNARIKPISYKKQDIENVNGEMASQVIAMFIIFPEEAGNVEIEPVSAMVKTPEISKIISNKVKINVKTLPKDSPENFKNAVGKFHVSIKEIAKTEPLEVNKPIDVLVKISGLGNLDEDKLPKLIESKDYTFFKPQIISKLSTNKEGVKGSITAKYVVIPKHEGKINISTEPFSFFNPELNQ
;
A
#
# COMPACT_ATOMS: atom_id res chain seq x y z
N LEU A 1 -23.72 3.15 -6.04
CA LEU A 1 -23.21 3.28 -4.69
C LEU A 1 -22.43 4.57 -4.53
N THR A 2 -22.56 5.27 -3.40
CA THR A 2 -21.72 6.43 -3.04
C THR A 2 -21.19 6.25 -1.62
N ASP A 3 -19.92 6.58 -1.42
CA ASP A 3 -19.28 6.54 -0.11
C ASP A 3 -18.13 7.54 -0.03
N VAL A 4 -17.62 7.81 1.15
CA VAL A 4 -16.46 8.66 1.39
C VAL A 4 -15.38 7.90 2.17
N ASN A 5 -14.12 8.29 1.94
CA ASN A 5 -12.98 7.71 2.65
C ASN A 5 -13.02 7.95 4.18
N THR A 6 -13.68 9.02 4.63
CA THR A 6 -13.92 9.31 6.04
C THR A 6 -15.23 10.07 6.23
N LYS A 7 -16.00 9.73 7.28
CA LYS A 7 -17.22 10.46 7.66
C LYS A 7 -16.96 11.60 8.65
N GLU A 8 -15.76 11.72 9.16
CA GLU A 8 -15.34 12.75 10.11
C GLU A 8 -14.05 13.44 9.68
N PRO A 9 -14.04 14.09 8.48
CA PRO A 9 -12.84 14.79 8.02
C PRO A 9 -12.62 16.07 8.83
N LYS A 10 -11.38 16.53 8.90
CA LYS A 10 -11.09 17.90 9.30
C LYS A 10 -11.30 18.85 8.11
N GLN A 11 -11.58 20.13 8.39
CA GLN A 11 -11.83 21.14 7.35
C GLN A 11 -10.64 21.28 6.37
N ASN A 12 -9.42 21.02 6.81
CA ASN A 12 -8.20 21.05 5.99
C ASN A 12 -7.85 19.72 5.32
N GLU A 13 -8.63 18.66 5.54
CA GLU A 13 -8.41 17.34 4.95
C GLU A 13 -9.31 17.15 3.72
N PRO A 14 -8.77 16.81 2.55
CA PRO A 14 -9.57 16.42 1.41
C PRO A 14 -10.38 15.15 1.70
N VAL A 15 -11.66 15.18 1.36
CA VAL A 15 -12.56 14.02 1.43
C VAL A 15 -12.65 13.40 0.05
N VAL A 16 -12.44 12.12 -0.07
CA VAL A 16 -12.62 11.40 -1.34
C VAL A 16 -14.04 10.84 -1.41
N LEU A 17 -14.88 11.46 -2.24
CA LEU A 17 -16.19 10.94 -2.57
C LEU A 17 -16.05 9.94 -3.72
N THR A 18 -16.34 8.68 -3.45
CA THR A 18 -16.34 7.60 -4.46
C THR A 18 -17.77 7.30 -4.89
N ILE A 19 -18.02 7.34 -6.19
CA ILE A 19 -19.30 6.98 -6.80
C ILE A 19 -19.05 5.78 -7.70
N VAL A 20 -19.66 4.64 -7.39
CA VAL A 20 -19.58 3.43 -8.20
C VAL A 20 -20.87 3.27 -8.99
N GLN A 21 -20.74 3.28 -10.30
CA GLN A 21 -21.80 2.97 -11.25
C GLN A 21 -21.55 1.58 -11.81
N GLU A 22 -22.52 0.68 -11.69
CA GLU A 22 -22.50 -0.64 -12.30
C GLU A 22 -23.67 -0.80 -13.26
N VAL A 23 -23.38 -1.22 -14.48
CA VAL A 23 -24.37 -1.55 -15.50
C VAL A 23 -24.25 -3.03 -15.83
N LEU A 24 -25.37 -3.76 -15.64
CA LEU A 24 -25.43 -5.20 -15.77
C LEU A 24 -26.04 -5.58 -17.14
N GLY A 25 -25.33 -6.38 -17.94
CA GLY A 25 -25.82 -6.90 -19.22
C GLY A 25 -25.46 -6.05 -20.44
N GLU A 26 -25.78 -6.56 -21.64
CA GLU A 26 -25.36 -5.98 -22.92
C GLU A 26 -26.32 -4.92 -23.49
N ASN A 27 -27.57 -4.87 -23.00
CA ASN A 27 -28.66 -4.05 -23.58
C ASN A 27 -29.07 -2.87 -22.67
N MET A 28 -28.17 -2.35 -21.86
CA MET A 28 -28.47 -1.20 -21.02
C MET A 28 -27.95 0.08 -21.67
N GLU A 29 -28.85 0.96 -22.07
CA GLU A 29 -28.54 2.25 -22.65
C GLU A 29 -28.61 3.34 -21.58
N GLN A 30 -27.47 3.95 -21.30
CA GLN A 30 -27.39 5.12 -20.43
C GLN A 30 -27.88 6.35 -21.19
N GLN A 31 -28.97 6.96 -20.73
CA GLN A 31 -29.63 8.06 -21.37
C GLN A 31 -29.20 9.44 -20.84
N SER A 32 -28.53 9.49 -19.71
CA SER A 32 -27.99 10.72 -19.14
C SER A 32 -26.59 10.50 -18.57
N PRO A 33 -25.72 11.52 -18.58
CA PRO A 33 -24.49 11.47 -17.79
C PRO A 33 -24.83 11.37 -16.29
N LEU A 34 -23.87 10.84 -15.51
CA LEU A 34 -23.98 10.82 -14.05
C LEU A 34 -24.14 12.25 -13.52
N ARG A 35 -25.25 12.52 -12.86
CA ARG A 35 -25.47 13.80 -12.17
C ARG A 35 -24.95 13.70 -10.74
N LEU A 36 -23.96 14.53 -10.43
CA LEU A 36 -23.35 14.59 -9.10
C LEU A 36 -24.33 15.14 -8.04
N PRO A 37 -24.17 14.80 -6.76
CA PRO A 37 -24.90 15.44 -5.68
C PRO A 37 -24.52 16.92 -5.57
N ASP A 38 -25.29 17.67 -4.77
CA ASP A 38 -24.93 19.04 -4.43
C ASP A 38 -23.64 19.05 -3.59
N LEU A 39 -22.59 19.64 -4.15
CA LEU A 39 -21.27 19.78 -3.55
C LEU A 39 -20.90 21.25 -3.29
N SER A 40 -21.88 22.14 -3.20
CA SER A 40 -21.68 23.59 -3.00
C SER A 40 -20.89 23.95 -1.74
N LYS A 41 -20.92 23.06 -0.72
CA LYS A 41 -20.16 23.19 0.53
C LYS A 41 -18.70 22.68 0.46
N PHE A 42 -18.26 22.31 -0.73
CA PHE A 42 -16.91 21.82 -0.99
C PHE A 42 -16.28 22.55 -2.16
N ASP A 43 -14.97 22.64 -2.17
CA ASP A 43 -14.19 22.88 -3.36
C ASP A 43 -13.77 21.54 -3.94
N ILE A 44 -14.02 21.32 -5.24
CA ILE A 44 -13.55 20.11 -5.93
C ILE A 44 -12.09 20.38 -6.30
N VAL A 45 -11.18 19.74 -5.58
CA VAL A 45 -9.74 19.92 -5.72
C VAL A 45 -9.10 18.88 -6.64
N GLY A 46 -9.86 17.90 -7.08
CA GLY A 46 -9.42 16.88 -8.04
C GLY A 46 -10.53 15.90 -8.37
N ASN A 47 -10.37 15.17 -9.45
CA ASN A 47 -11.20 14.02 -9.77
C ASN A 47 -10.39 12.92 -10.48
N ALA A 48 -10.86 11.69 -10.42
CA ALA A 48 -10.37 10.57 -11.19
C ALA A 48 -11.54 9.67 -11.59
N SER A 49 -11.41 8.94 -12.69
CA SER A 49 -12.36 7.92 -13.07
C SER A 49 -11.64 6.69 -13.60
N GLU A 50 -12.18 5.53 -13.27
CA GLU A 50 -11.70 4.24 -13.72
C GLU A 50 -12.87 3.47 -14.30
N GLN A 51 -12.65 2.79 -15.43
CA GLN A 51 -13.65 1.95 -16.07
C GLN A 51 -13.13 0.52 -16.13
N ASN A 52 -13.92 -0.40 -15.59
CA ASN A 52 -13.64 -1.83 -15.54
C ASN A 52 -14.76 -2.60 -16.22
N THR A 53 -14.41 -3.68 -16.90
CA THR A 53 -15.36 -4.65 -17.44
C THR A 53 -14.98 -6.03 -16.98
N PHE A 54 -15.87 -6.72 -16.31
CA PHE A 54 -15.64 -8.09 -15.83
C PHE A 54 -16.92 -8.93 -15.91
N ILE A 55 -16.77 -10.24 -15.75
CA ILE A 55 -17.91 -11.17 -15.69
C ILE A 55 -18.13 -11.51 -14.21
N ASP A 56 -19.33 -11.24 -13.71
CA ASP A 56 -19.76 -11.74 -12.40
C ASP A 56 -19.90 -13.27 -12.49
N GLN A 57 -18.94 -13.98 -11.92
CA GLN A 57 -18.87 -15.44 -11.98
C GLN A 57 -20.08 -16.14 -11.34
N LYS A 58 -20.75 -15.50 -10.37
CA LYS A 58 -21.94 -16.06 -9.70
C LYS A 58 -23.20 -15.96 -10.56
N ARG A 59 -23.28 -14.92 -11.38
CA ARG A 59 -24.45 -14.61 -12.21
C ARG A 59 -24.25 -14.89 -13.69
N GLY A 60 -22.98 -15.08 -14.14
CA GLY A 60 -22.63 -15.24 -15.55
C GLY A 60 -22.90 -14.01 -16.40
N ILE A 61 -23.00 -12.83 -15.78
CA ILE A 61 -23.40 -11.58 -16.43
C ILE A 61 -22.19 -10.66 -16.57
N ARG A 62 -22.06 -10.01 -17.73
CA ARG A 62 -21.07 -8.95 -17.95
C ARG A 62 -21.46 -7.71 -17.15
N VAL A 63 -20.49 -7.18 -16.39
CA VAL A 63 -20.64 -5.98 -15.59
C VAL A 63 -19.68 -4.91 -16.16
N ASN A 64 -20.25 -3.76 -16.52
CA ASN A 64 -19.48 -2.55 -16.81
C ASN A 64 -19.55 -1.66 -15.58
N GLN A 65 -18.39 -1.43 -14.94
CA GLN A 65 -18.26 -0.64 -13.75
C GLN A 65 -17.47 0.64 -14.06
N ILE A 66 -18.00 1.77 -13.64
CA ILE A 66 -17.28 3.04 -13.66
C ILE A 66 -17.18 3.54 -12.22
N ILE A 67 -15.96 3.80 -11.79
CA ILE A 67 -15.67 4.35 -10.47
C ILE A 67 -15.26 5.80 -10.66
N TYR A 68 -16.02 6.72 -10.09
CA TYR A 68 -15.70 8.14 -10.03
C TYR A 68 -15.19 8.48 -8.64
N GLN A 69 -14.07 9.18 -8.57
CA GLN A 69 -13.52 9.71 -7.33
C GLN A 69 -13.42 11.23 -7.43
N LEU A 70 -14.04 11.92 -6.48
CA LEU A 70 -13.97 13.38 -6.36
C LEU A 70 -13.24 13.72 -5.08
N TYR A 71 -12.21 14.52 -5.18
CA TYR A 71 -11.44 15.03 -4.05
C TYR A 71 -12.04 16.37 -3.63
N LEU A 72 -12.65 16.38 -2.46
CA LEU A 72 -13.47 17.48 -1.97
C LEU A 72 -12.80 18.15 -0.77
N GLN A 73 -12.51 19.44 -0.87
CA GLN A 73 -12.05 20.24 0.26
C GLN A 73 -13.25 20.89 0.94
N PRO A 74 -13.55 20.58 2.23
CA PRO A 74 -14.66 21.19 2.94
C PRO A 74 -14.48 22.70 3.11
N LYS A 75 -15.53 23.48 2.79
CA LYS A 75 -15.58 24.94 3.03
C LYS A 75 -16.16 25.31 4.40
N VAL A 76 -16.92 24.39 4.99
CA VAL A 76 -17.67 24.63 6.23
C VAL A 76 -17.39 23.52 7.23
N THR A 77 -17.55 23.82 8.50
CA THR A 77 -17.47 22.86 9.59
C THR A 77 -18.86 22.40 10.03
N GLY A 78 -18.92 21.34 10.82
CA GLY A 78 -20.16 20.78 11.33
C GLY A 78 -20.77 19.71 10.43
N LYS A 79 -22.05 19.43 10.62
CA LYS A 79 -22.75 18.38 9.89
C LYS A 79 -23.07 18.83 8.45
N VAL A 80 -22.54 18.09 7.48
CA VAL A 80 -22.73 18.34 6.06
C VAL A 80 -23.39 17.14 5.41
N LYS A 81 -24.51 17.35 4.73
CA LYS A 81 -25.21 16.31 3.98
C LYS A 81 -24.64 16.22 2.57
N ILE A 82 -24.27 15.01 2.14
CA ILE A 82 -24.01 14.67 0.76
C ILE A 82 -25.27 14.03 0.17
N GLY A 83 -25.87 14.67 -0.83
CA GLY A 83 -27.09 14.23 -1.47
C GLY A 83 -26.91 12.99 -2.32
N SER A 84 -27.97 12.66 -3.09
CA SER A 84 -27.94 11.51 -4.01
C SER A 84 -27.27 11.88 -5.32
N ALA A 85 -26.44 11.01 -5.86
CA ALA A 85 -26.06 10.99 -7.27
C ALA A 85 -27.20 10.36 -8.10
N LEU A 86 -27.45 10.87 -9.29
CA LEU A 86 -28.55 10.46 -10.14
C LEU A 86 -28.05 9.98 -11.50
N LEU A 87 -28.68 8.94 -12.02
CA LEU A 87 -28.40 8.37 -13.33
C LEU A 87 -29.70 7.88 -13.98
N THR A 88 -29.90 8.14 -15.27
CA THR A 88 -31.05 7.62 -16.02
C THR A 88 -30.57 6.51 -16.96
N VAL A 89 -31.16 5.32 -16.79
CA VAL A 89 -30.89 4.14 -17.62
C VAL A 89 -32.24 3.55 -18.06
N ASN A 90 -32.44 3.34 -19.36
CA ASN A 90 -33.67 2.82 -19.93
C ASN A 90 -34.95 3.52 -19.43
N GLY A 91 -34.93 4.87 -19.36
CA GLY A 91 -36.05 5.68 -18.89
C GLY A 91 -36.29 5.66 -17.37
N LYS A 92 -35.51 4.92 -16.61
CA LYS A 92 -35.64 4.83 -15.14
C LYS A 92 -34.52 5.62 -14.46
N ILE A 93 -34.89 6.41 -13.46
CA ILE A 93 -33.93 7.17 -12.65
C ILE A 93 -33.47 6.31 -11.49
N TYR A 94 -32.16 6.13 -11.40
CA TYR A 94 -31.46 5.52 -10.27
C TYR A 94 -30.80 6.61 -9.44
N LYS A 95 -30.88 6.48 -8.13
CA LYS A 95 -30.29 7.41 -7.17
C LYS A 95 -29.52 6.66 -6.08
N SER A 96 -28.41 7.23 -5.67
CA SER A 96 -27.69 6.74 -4.52
C SER A 96 -28.34 7.17 -3.19
N GLU A 97 -28.07 6.44 -2.11
CA GLU A 97 -28.48 6.87 -0.78
C GLU A 97 -27.68 8.11 -0.35
N PRO A 98 -28.38 9.13 0.19
CA PRO A 98 -27.71 10.29 0.78
C PRO A 98 -27.15 9.92 2.15
N PHE A 99 -26.08 10.61 2.56
CA PHE A 99 -25.50 10.44 3.88
C PHE A 99 -24.93 11.75 4.42
N ASP A 100 -24.63 11.76 5.72
CA ASP A 100 -24.05 12.90 6.42
C ASP A 100 -22.58 12.63 6.74
N ILE A 101 -21.76 13.69 6.68
CA ILE A 101 -20.41 13.72 7.23
C ILE A 101 -20.33 14.81 8.30
N LEU A 102 -19.44 14.63 9.28
CA LEU A 102 -19.16 15.61 10.32
C LEU A 102 -17.78 16.25 10.05
N VAL A 103 -17.78 17.44 9.48
CA VAL A 103 -16.53 18.19 9.26
C VAL A 103 -16.09 18.83 10.56
N LYS A 104 -14.96 18.38 11.09
CA LYS A 104 -14.35 18.89 12.33
C LYS A 104 -13.56 20.16 12.05
N GLU A 105 -13.55 21.07 13.01
CA GLU A 105 -12.71 22.26 12.94
C GLU A 105 -11.23 21.86 12.93
N THR A 106 -10.45 22.62 12.17
CA THR A 106 -8.99 22.50 12.16
C THR A 106 -8.42 23.40 13.26
N SER A 107 -7.52 22.88 14.09
CA SER A 107 -6.87 23.70 15.12
C SER A 107 -6.02 24.80 14.49
N ARG A 108 -5.83 25.92 15.21
CA ARG A 108 -5.03 27.07 14.72
C ARG A 108 -3.60 26.67 14.35
N ALA A 109 -3.02 25.70 15.06
CA ALA A 109 -1.71 25.14 14.77
C ALA A 109 -1.68 24.31 13.47
N GLU A 110 -2.80 23.73 13.06
CA GLU A 110 -2.92 22.96 11.84
C GLU A 110 -3.24 23.84 10.62
N THR A 111 -3.79 25.06 10.85
CA THR A 111 -4.08 26.02 9.77
C THR A 111 -2.82 26.58 9.12
N GLU A 112 -1.68 26.56 9.82
CA GLU A 112 -0.37 26.97 9.27
C GLU A 112 0.13 26.03 8.16
N TYR A 113 -0.49 24.86 8.00
CA TYR A 113 -0.13 23.88 6.97
C TYR A 113 -1.02 23.90 5.72
N LEU A 114 -1.88 24.90 5.59
CA LEU A 114 -2.74 25.04 4.41
C LEU A 114 -2.02 25.81 3.30
N SER A 115 -1.65 25.12 2.24
CA SER A 115 -1.40 25.78 0.96
C SER A 115 -2.72 25.82 0.18
N LYS A 116 -3.13 27.02 -0.28
CA LYS A 116 -4.25 27.19 -1.21
C LYS A 116 -3.92 26.72 -2.63
N ASP A 117 -2.65 26.47 -2.91
CA ASP A 117 -2.13 26.26 -4.25
C ASP A 117 -1.84 24.79 -4.57
N VAL A 118 -1.55 23.98 -3.53
CA VAL A 118 -1.21 22.56 -3.68
C VAL A 118 -1.90 21.72 -2.61
N TYR A 119 -2.53 20.64 -3.03
CA TYR A 119 -3.17 19.67 -2.14
C TYR A 119 -2.47 18.32 -2.28
N LEU A 120 -2.30 17.61 -1.16
CA LEU A 120 -1.74 16.27 -1.13
C LEU A 120 -2.81 15.25 -0.77
N ASN A 121 -2.81 14.12 -1.47
CA ASN A 121 -3.67 13.00 -1.16
C ASN A 121 -2.89 11.69 -1.18
N VAL A 122 -3.08 10.86 -0.16
CA VAL A 122 -2.59 9.48 -0.08
C VAL A 122 -3.73 8.54 -0.40
N GLU A 123 -3.51 7.69 -1.39
CA GLU A 123 -4.41 6.61 -1.79
C GLU A 123 -3.74 5.27 -1.47
N VAL A 124 -4.46 4.38 -0.79
CA VAL A 124 -4.01 3.02 -0.52
C VAL A 124 -4.76 2.06 -1.43
N GLN A 125 -4.02 1.20 -2.12
CA GLN A 125 -4.56 0.27 -3.10
C GLN A 125 -5.48 -0.76 -2.44
N ASP A 126 -4.98 -1.45 -1.41
CA ASP A 126 -5.73 -2.45 -0.67
C ASP A 126 -5.93 -1.98 0.77
N LYS A 127 -7.17 -1.67 1.12
CA LYS A 127 -7.54 -1.23 2.48
C LYS A 127 -7.88 -2.37 3.43
N GLU A 128 -7.93 -3.61 2.91
CA GLU A 128 -8.12 -4.83 3.68
C GLU A 128 -6.97 -5.79 3.43
N VAL A 129 -6.09 -5.96 4.40
CA VAL A 129 -4.89 -6.80 4.31
C VAL A 129 -4.71 -7.61 5.58
N TYR A 130 -3.87 -8.62 5.55
CA TYR A 130 -3.42 -9.32 6.75
C TYR A 130 -2.26 -8.59 7.42
N GLU A 131 -2.01 -8.91 8.70
CA GLU A 131 -0.78 -8.49 9.38
C GLU A 131 0.44 -8.84 8.53
N ASN A 132 1.37 -7.89 8.41
CA ASN A 132 2.58 -8.00 7.61
C ASN A 132 2.39 -8.19 6.09
N GLN A 133 1.15 -8.19 5.59
CA GLN A 133 0.89 -8.18 4.15
C GLN A 133 1.15 -6.77 3.60
N PRO A 134 1.99 -6.64 2.56
CA PRO A 134 2.26 -5.34 1.95
C PRO A 134 1.02 -4.77 1.23
N THR A 135 0.80 -3.46 1.36
CA THR A 135 -0.12 -2.69 0.53
C THR A 135 0.55 -1.42 0.03
N VAL A 136 0.22 -1.02 -1.19
CA VAL A 136 0.82 0.17 -1.83
C VAL A 136 0.03 1.41 -1.48
N ALA A 137 0.75 2.47 -1.17
CA ALA A 137 0.22 3.81 -1.07
C ALA A 137 0.86 4.74 -2.11
N VAL A 138 0.03 5.57 -2.72
CA VAL A 138 0.42 6.55 -3.71
C VAL A 138 0.15 7.94 -3.16
N LEU A 139 1.18 8.77 -3.07
CA LEU A 139 1.05 10.17 -2.75
C LEU A 139 0.90 10.97 -4.05
N ARG A 140 -0.24 11.61 -4.18
CA ARG A 140 -0.59 12.44 -5.35
C ARG A 140 -0.71 13.89 -4.91
N ALA A 141 -0.11 14.79 -5.70
CA ALA A 141 -0.31 16.21 -5.55
C ALA A 141 -1.31 16.73 -6.58
N TYR A 142 -2.09 17.73 -6.21
CA TYR A 142 -3.06 18.42 -7.04
C TYR A 142 -2.79 19.91 -7.02
N SER A 143 -2.82 20.59 -8.17
CA SER A 143 -2.65 22.02 -8.29
C SER A 143 -3.27 22.56 -9.58
N LYS A 144 -3.77 23.81 -9.56
CA LYS A 144 -4.16 24.55 -10.77
C LYS A 144 -2.95 25.03 -11.57
N ASN A 145 -1.80 25.17 -10.92
CA ASN A 145 -0.56 25.61 -11.56
C ASN A 145 0.43 24.45 -11.62
N TYR A 146 0.77 24.00 -12.83
CA TYR A 146 1.72 22.91 -13.10
C TYR A 146 3.11 23.15 -12.51
N ASP A 147 3.56 24.41 -12.44
CA ASP A 147 4.88 24.75 -11.88
C ASP A 147 4.99 24.43 -10.38
N ASN A 148 3.88 24.34 -9.69
CA ASN A 148 3.86 23.99 -8.27
C ASN A 148 4.35 22.57 -7.99
N PHE A 149 4.20 21.64 -8.92
CA PHE A 149 4.72 20.27 -8.75
C PHE A 149 6.25 20.22 -8.68
N ARG A 150 6.94 21.18 -9.32
CA ARG A 150 8.40 21.29 -9.28
C ARG A 150 8.91 21.95 -7.99
N LYS A 151 8.02 22.63 -7.27
CA LYS A 151 8.31 23.33 -6.02
C LYS A 151 8.08 22.47 -4.78
N LEU A 152 7.62 21.23 -4.97
CA LEU A 152 7.43 20.27 -3.88
C LEU A 152 8.77 19.63 -3.49
N GLU A 153 9.10 19.78 -2.23
CA GLU A 153 10.36 19.27 -1.64
C GLU A 153 10.11 18.63 -0.27
N ASN A 154 11.14 17.96 0.24
CA ASN A 154 11.18 17.43 1.60
C ASN A 154 9.95 16.58 1.96
N ILE A 155 9.57 15.66 1.04
CA ILE A 155 8.51 14.70 1.31
C ILE A 155 8.95 13.80 2.47
N LYS A 156 8.18 13.85 3.56
CA LYS A 156 8.44 13.05 4.76
C LYS A 156 7.27 12.11 5.01
N PHE A 157 7.59 10.84 5.06
CA PHE A 157 6.64 9.82 5.47
C PHE A 157 6.46 9.85 7.00
N PRO A 158 5.26 9.56 7.49
CA PRO A 158 5.02 9.54 8.92
C PRO A 158 5.81 8.42 9.60
N GLN A 159 6.24 8.66 10.81
CA GLN A 159 6.69 7.58 11.69
C GLN A 159 5.46 6.85 12.23
N GLN A 160 5.49 5.53 12.15
CA GLN A 160 4.42 4.65 12.59
C GLN A 160 4.96 3.65 13.61
N ASN A 161 4.18 3.36 14.64
CA ASN A 161 4.52 2.33 15.63
C ASN A 161 3.91 0.96 15.26
N ASN A 162 2.82 0.97 14.48
CA ASN A 162 2.01 -0.19 14.12
C ASN A 162 2.11 -0.58 12.63
N ALA A 163 3.00 0.06 11.89
CA ALA A 163 3.28 -0.26 10.49
C ALA A 163 4.68 0.17 10.09
N ARG A 164 5.34 -0.62 9.26
CA ARG A 164 6.59 -0.23 8.58
C ARG A 164 6.26 0.36 7.22
N ILE A 165 6.93 1.46 6.89
CA ILE A 165 6.78 2.14 5.60
C ILE A 165 8.11 2.15 4.88
N LYS A 166 8.13 1.71 3.61
CA LYS A 166 9.31 1.74 2.74
C LYS A 166 8.99 2.48 1.43
N PRO A 167 9.86 3.38 0.95
CA PRO A 167 9.66 4.02 -0.34
C PRO A 167 9.77 3.01 -1.49
N ILE A 168 9.02 3.24 -2.57
CA ILE A 168 9.10 2.48 -3.82
C ILE A 168 9.75 3.37 -4.87
N SER A 169 10.76 2.86 -5.56
CA SER A 169 11.29 3.50 -6.76
C SER A 169 10.29 3.35 -7.91
N TYR A 170 9.91 4.45 -8.51
CA TYR A 170 8.98 4.45 -9.65
C TYR A 170 9.44 5.42 -10.73
N LYS A 171 9.02 5.17 -11.97
CA LYS A 171 9.21 6.14 -13.06
C LYS A 171 8.24 7.30 -12.85
N LYS A 172 8.78 8.52 -12.79
CA LYS A 172 7.94 9.72 -12.66
C LYS A 172 6.90 9.73 -13.78
N GLN A 173 5.63 9.81 -13.40
CA GLN A 173 4.52 9.89 -14.34
C GLN A 173 4.36 11.32 -14.86
N ASP A 174 3.79 11.45 -16.05
CA ASP A 174 3.45 12.75 -16.59
C ASP A 174 2.36 13.42 -15.76
N ILE A 175 2.26 14.74 -15.88
CA ILE A 175 1.21 15.50 -15.23
C ILE A 175 -0.11 15.20 -15.95
N GLU A 176 -1.09 14.75 -15.19
CA GLU A 176 -2.43 14.45 -15.69
C GLU A 176 -3.32 15.68 -15.53
N ASN A 177 -4.05 16.04 -16.59
CA ASN A 177 -5.09 17.06 -16.51
C ASN A 177 -6.39 16.40 -16.05
N VAL A 178 -6.88 16.78 -14.87
CA VAL A 178 -7.98 16.08 -14.21
C VAL A 178 -9.36 16.62 -14.64
N ASN A 179 -9.50 17.93 -14.94
CA ASN A 179 -10.79 18.52 -15.36
C ASN A 179 -10.66 19.89 -16.05
N GLY A 180 -9.56 20.16 -16.73
CA GLY A 180 -9.30 21.44 -17.39
C GLY A 180 -8.78 22.56 -16.47
N GLU A 181 -9.06 22.50 -15.17
CA GLU A 181 -8.60 23.49 -14.19
C GLU A 181 -7.57 22.93 -13.19
N MET A 182 -7.65 21.64 -12.88
CA MET A 182 -6.77 20.97 -11.94
C MET A 182 -5.89 19.95 -12.64
N ALA A 183 -4.62 19.98 -12.28
CA ALA A 183 -3.68 18.94 -12.66
C ALA A 183 -3.33 18.06 -11.46
N SER A 184 -2.89 16.85 -11.72
CA SER A 184 -2.37 15.95 -10.70
C SER A 184 -1.08 15.29 -11.13
N GLN A 185 -0.26 14.98 -10.17
CA GLN A 185 0.97 14.22 -10.37
C GLN A 185 1.24 13.29 -9.19
N VAL A 186 1.64 12.06 -9.50
CA VAL A 186 2.21 11.16 -8.49
C VAL A 186 3.58 11.70 -8.09
N ILE A 187 3.75 12.03 -6.82
CA ILE A 187 4.99 12.61 -6.29
C ILE A 187 5.78 11.68 -5.40
N ALA A 188 5.13 10.62 -4.88
CA ALA A 188 5.81 9.53 -4.18
C ALA A 188 4.95 8.26 -4.22
N MET A 189 5.61 7.12 -4.13
CA MET A 189 4.98 5.83 -3.90
C MET A 189 5.69 5.15 -2.74
N PHE A 190 4.94 4.45 -1.91
CA PHE A 190 5.48 3.71 -0.79
C PHE A 190 4.66 2.48 -0.48
N ILE A 191 5.30 1.53 0.16
CA ILE A 191 4.66 0.30 0.61
C ILE A 191 4.52 0.33 2.12
N ILE A 192 3.37 -0.12 2.59
CA ILE A 192 3.02 -0.20 3.99
C ILE A 192 2.92 -1.67 4.37
N PHE A 193 3.57 -2.05 5.46
CA PHE A 193 3.46 -3.36 6.11
C PHE A 193 2.80 -3.13 7.48
N PRO A 194 1.49 -3.29 7.62
CA PRO A 194 0.82 -3.20 8.91
C PRO A 194 1.30 -4.33 9.82
N GLU A 195 1.67 -4.03 11.07
CA GLU A 195 2.23 -5.01 12.00
C GLU A 195 1.24 -5.46 13.08
N GLU A 196 0.12 -4.75 13.20
CA GLU A 196 -0.93 -5.03 14.18
C GLU A 196 -2.29 -5.19 13.50
N ALA A 197 -3.09 -6.15 13.98
CA ALA A 197 -4.45 -6.35 13.49
C ALA A 197 -5.39 -5.25 13.99
N GLY A 198 -6.48 -5.02 13.24
CA GLY A 198 -7.50 -4.03 13.54
C GLY A 198 -7.48 -2.84 12.58
N ASN A 199 -8.02 -1.72 13.00
CA ASN A 199 -8.03 -0.49 12.22
C ASN A 199 -6.71 0.27 12.42
N VAL A 200 -5.79 0.13 11.47
CA VAL A 200 -4.51 0.85 11.47
C VAL A 200 -4.71 2.17 10.74
N GLU A 201 -4.48 3.28 11.44
CA GLU A 201 -4.51 4.62 10.87
C GLU A 201 -3.09 5.05 10.49
N ILE A 202 -2.89 5.39 9.23
CA ILE A 202 -1.63 5.91 8.70
C ILE A 202 -1.67 7.44 8.79
N GLU A 203 -0.72 7.99 9.52
CA GLU A 203 -0.59 9.43 9.72
C GLU A 203 -0.25 10.16 8.40
N PRO A 204 -0.56 11.47 8.29
CA PRO A 204 -0.36 12.22 7.06
C PRO A 204 1.10 12.28 6.60
N VAL A 205 1.31 12.16 5.30
CA VAL A 205 2.58 12.52 4.66
C VAL A 205 2.70 14.02 4.59
N SER A 206 3.87 14.56 4.89
CA SER A 206 4.12 16.00 4.78
C SER A 206 5.10 16.32 3.65
N ALA A 207 4.94 17.50 3.04
CA ALA A 207 5.87 18.07 2.09
C ALA A 207 6.01 19.58 2.29
N MET A 208 7.06 20.18 1.73
CA MET A 208 7.26 21.62 1.67
C MET A 208 6.95 22.11 0.27
N VAL A 209 6.27 23.25 0.16
CA VAL A 209 6.02 23.95 -1.11
C VAL A 209 6.78 25.26 -1.10
N LYS A 210 7.61 25.48 -2.10
CA LYS A 210 8.27 26.77 -2.35
C LYS A 210 7.42 27.63 -3.27
N THR A 211 6.36 28.20 -2.76
CA THR A 211 5.66 29.37 -3.33
C THR A 211 6.31 30.65 -2.79
N PRO A 212 5.83 31.88 -3.05
CA PRO A 212 6.50 33.07 -2.52
C PRO A 212 6.87 32.98 -1.03
N GLU A 213 6.10 32.18 -0.28
CA GLU A 213 6.42 31.77 1.09
C GLU A 213 6.55 30.24 1.15
N ILE A 214 7.57 29.74 1.90
CA ILE A 214 7.72 28.31 2.11
C ILE A 214 6.62 27.86 3.07
N SER A 215 5.74 26.98 2.60
CA SER A 215 4.69 26.41 3.43
C SER A 215 4.81 24.90 3.53
N LYS A 216 4.53 24.36 4.72
CA LYS A 216 4.40 22.92 4.96
C LYS A 216 2.96 22.52 4.65
N ILE A 217 2.80 21.47 3.86
CA ILE A 217 1.52 20.87 3.56
C ILE A 217 1.49 19.41 4.02
N ILE A 218 0.31 18.90 4.32
CA ILE A 218 0.09 17.52 4.76
C ILE A 218 -1.01 16.87 3.93
N SER A 219 -0.92 15.56 3.78
CA SER A 219 -1.97 14.77 3.14
C SER A 219 -3.10 14.43 4.10
N ASN A 220 -4.12 13.75 3.58
CA ASN A 220 -5.14 13.06 4.38
C ASN A 220 -4.50 11.92 5.20
N LYS A 221 -5.21 11.52 6.25
CA LYS A 221 -5.01 10.24 6.94
C LYS A 221 -5.65 9.10 6.16
N VAL A 222 -5.11 7.90 6.29
CA VAL A 222 -5.65 6.70 5.67
C VAL A 222 -5.88 5.64 6.73
N LYS A 223 -7.00 4.91 6.62
CA LYS A 223 -7.30 3.75 7.47
C LYS A 223 -7.18 2.47 6.68
N ILE A 224 -6.52 1.48 7.26
CA ILE A 224 -6.35 0.14 6.72
C ILE A 224 -6.97 -0.83 7.72
N ASN A 225 -7.84 -1.71 7.26
CA ASN A 225 -8.40 -2.79 8.06
C ASN A 225 -7.48 -4.02 7.98
N VAL A 226 -6.81 -4.32 9.05
CA VAL A 226 -5.80 -5.37 9.13
C VAL A 226 -6.38 -6.62 9.79
N LYS A 227 -6.41 -7.71 9.04
CA LYS A 227 -6.88 -9.02 9.51
C LYS A 227 -5.77 -9.74 10.26
N THR A 228 -6.13 -10.46 11.32
CA THR A 228 -5.20 -11.36 12.01
C THR A 228 -4.73 -12.47 11.10
N LEU A 229 -3.49 -12.88 11.25
CA LEU A 229 -2.99 -14.11 10.65
C LEU A 229 -3.70 -15.34 11.26
N PRO A 230 -3.79 -16.47 10.54
CA PRO A 230 -4.37 -17.70 11.07
C PRO A 230 -3.71 -18.12 12.39
N LYS A 231 -4.52 -18.57 13.36
CA LYS A 231 -4.04 -18.97 14.70
C LYS A 231 -3.22 -20.25 14.71
N ASP A 232 -3.36 -21.08 13.67
CA ASP A 232 -2.70 -22.39 13.55
C ASP A 232 -1.29 -22.28 12.92
N SER A 233 -0.63 -21.13 13.10
CA SER A 233 0.74 -20.95 12.61
C SER A 233 1.71 -21.86 13.37
N PRO A 234 2.72 -22.44 12.68
CA PRO A 234 3.77 -23.21 13.32
C PRO A 234 4.52 -22.41 14.41
N GLU A 235 5.00 -23.11 15.45
CA GLU A 235 5.67 -22.50 16.61
C GLU A 235 6.86 -21.58 16.24
N ASN A 236 7.54 -21.89 15.14
CA ASN A 236 8.69 -21.14 14.63
C ASN A 236 8.34 -20.13 13.51
N PHE A 237 7.07 -19.82 13.32
CA PHE A 237 6.62 -18.86 12.34
C PHE A 237 7.13 -17.43 12.65
N LYS A 238 7.86 -16.84 11.72
CA LYS A 238 8.49 -15.52 11.86
C LYS A 238 7.69 -14.39 11.20
N ASN A 239 6.36 -14.51 11.13
CA ASN A 239 5.49 -13.54 10.45
C ASN A 239 5.90 -13.26 9.00
N ALA A 240 6.38 -14.29 8.30
CA ALA A 240 6.68 -14.21 6.88
C ALA A 240 5.38 -14.26 6.07
N VAL A 241 5.05 -13.18 5.38
CA VAL A 241 3.82 -13.05 4.58
C VAL A 241 4.18 -12.77 3.13
N GLY A 242 3.76 -13.65 2.24
CA GLY A 242 4.10 -13.58 0.82
C GLY A 242 4.33 -14.96 0.20
N LYS A 243 5.26 -15.01 -0.77
CA LYS A 243 5.67 -16.23 -1.46
C LYS A 243 7.18 -16.37 -1.35
N PHE A 244 7.64 -17.40 -0.67
CA PHE A 244 9.06 -17.57 -0.37
C PHE A 244 9.55 -18.96 -0.72
N HIS A 245 10.86 -19.05 -0.95
CA HIS A 245 11.60 -20.29 -1.16
C HIS A 245 12.91 -20.26 -0.39
N VAL A 246 13.20 -21.32 0.35
CA VAL A 246 14.45 -21.49 1.09
C VAL A 246 15.28 -22.60 0.44
N SER A 247 16.57 -22.38 0.30
CA SER A 247 17.52 -23.36 -0.20
C SER A 247 18.80 -23.36 0.63
N ILE A 248 19.40 -24.54 0.76
CA ILE A 248 20.72 -24.74 1.33
C ILE A 248 21.63 -25.28 0.24
N LYS A 249 22.79 -24.69 0.08
CA LYS A 249 23.77 -25.11 -0.91
C LYS A 249 25.15 -25.16 -0.28
N GLU A 250 25.82 -26.28 -0.42
CA GLU A 250 27.22 -26.45 -0.09
C GLU A 250 28.07 -25.95 -1.28
N ILE A 251 29.17 -25.28 -0.96
CA ILE A 251 30.21 -24.92 -1.93
C ILE A 251 31.53 -25.47 -1.41
N ALA A 252 31.91 -26.61 -1.92
CA ALA A 252 33.22 -27.20 -1.67
C ALA A 252 34.27 -26.58 -2.60
N LYS A 253 35.45 -26.29 -2.05
CA LYS A 253 36.61 -25.84 -2.84
C LYS A 253 37.42 -27.01 -3.42
N THR A 254 37.31 -28.18 -2.82
CA THR A 254 37.99 -29.42 -3.18
C THR A 254 37.09 -30.62 -2.90
N GLU A 255 37.15 -31.63 -3.76
CA GLU A 255 36.57 -32.96 -3.52
C GLU A 255 37.67 -34.01 -3.50
N PRO A 256 37.62 -34.97 -2.56
CA PRO A 256 36.63 -35.15 -1.50
C PRO A 256 36.76 -34.12 -0.36
N LEU A 257 35.66 -33.92 0.41
CA LEU A 257 35.69 -33.11 1.59
C LEU A 257 36.54 -33.74 2.68
N GLU A 258 37.32 -32.92 3.38
CA GLU A 258 38.21 -33.36 4.45
C GLU A 258 37.73 -32.92 5.82
N VAL A 259 37.94 -33.77 6.85
CA VAL A 259 37.69 -33.43 8.24
C VAL A 259 38.57 -32.25 8.66
N ASN A 260 38.01 -31.36 9.50
CA ASN A 260 38.64 -30.11 9.96
C ASN A 260 39.02 -29.12 8.87
N LYS A 261 38.57 -29.31 7.63
CA LYS A 261 38.70 -28.31 6.57
C LYS A 261 37.40 -27.49 6.43
N PRO A 262 37.50 -26.15 6.29
CA PRO A 262 36.35 -25.31 6.18
C PRO A 262 35.66 -25.48 4.80
N ILE A 263 34.33 -25.54 4.81
CA ILE A 263 33.48 -25.51 3.64
C ILE A 263 32.52 -24.32 3.74
N ASP A 264 32.17 -23.73 2.60
CA ASP A 264 31.17 -22.69 2.55
C ASP A 264 29.76 -23.30 2.40
N VAL A 265 28.85 -22.93 3.28
CA VAL A 265 27.42 -23.31 3.20
C VAL A 265 26.58 -22.08 3.04
N LEU A 266 25.79 -22.04 1.98
CA LEU A 266 24.88 -20.95 1.68
C LEU A 266 23.46 -21.32 2.07
N VAL A 267 22.88 -20.57 3.00
CA VAL A 267 21.45 -20.59 3.30
C VAL A 267 20.81 -19.39 2.65
N LYS A 268 19.90 -19.62 1.72
CA LYS A 268 19.28 -18.56 0.94
C LYS A 268 17.76 -18.60 1.10
N ILE A 269 17.16 -17.45 1.42
CA ILE A 269 15.74 -17.19 1.25
C ILE A 269 15.55 -16.27 0.05
N SER A 270 14.57 -16.56 -0.80
CA SER A 270 14.19 -15.72 -1.93
C SER A 270 12.68 -15.66 -2.04
N GLY A 271 12.15 -14.58 -2.61
CA GLY A 271 10.71 -14.46 -2.79
C GLY A 271 10.23 -13.03 -2.91
N LEU A 272 8.94 -12.89 -2.61
CA LEU A 272 8.18 -11.65 -2.72
C LEU A 272 7.19 -11.57 -1.54
N GLY A 273 7.17 -10.44 -0.85
CA GLY A 273 6.31 -10.19 0.30
C GLY A 273 6.97 -9.24 1.31
N ASN A 274 6.92 -9.58 2.57
CA ASN A 274 7.62 -8.83 3.62
C ASN A 274 9.05 -9.36 3.88
N LEU A 275 9.77 -9.70 2.81
CA LEU A 275 11.12 -10.27 2.87
C LEU A 275 12.09 -9.31 3.57
N ASP A 276 12.72 -9.83 4.65
CA ASP A 276 13.71 -9.11 5.45
C ASP A 276 14.70 -10.11 6.07
N GLU A 277 15.81 -9.64 6.64
CA GLU A 277 16.87 -10.50 7.20
C GLU A 277 16.40 -11.35 8.38
N ASP A 278 15.43 -10.86 9.16
CA ASP A 278 14.83 -11.60 10.29
C ASP A 278 14.07 -12.85 9.85
N LYS A 279 13.69 -12.96 8.57
CA LYS A 279 13.00 -14.14 7.99
C LYS A 279 13.97 -15.26 7.64
N LEU A 280 15.27 -14.97 7.53
CA LEU A 280 16.28 -15.98 7.14
C LEU A 280 16.39 -17.08 8.19
N PRO A 281 16.18 -18.36 7.85
CA PRO A 281 16.39 -19.47 8.79
C PRO A 281 17.88 -19.66 9.09
N LYS A 282 18.20 -19.94 10.35
CA LYS A 282 19.57 -20.16 10.79
C LYS A 282 19.96 -21.63 10.65
N LEU A 283 21.26 -21.90 10.54
CA LEU A 283 21.77 -23.25 10.67
C LEU A 283 21.53 -23.79 12.09
N ILE A 284 21.19 -25.07 12.17
CA ILE A 284 21.04 -25.78 13.45
C ILE A 284 22.42 -26.21 13.95
N GLU A 285 22.66 -26.04 15.23
CA GLU A 285 23.87 -26.58 15.89
C GLU A 285 23.88 -28.09 15.84
N SER A 286 25.08 -28.68 15.63
CA SER A 286 25.27 -30.11 15.51
C SER A 286 26.58 -30.54 16.22
N LYS A 287 26.63 -31.82 16.63
CA LYS A 287 27.86 -32.44 17.10
C LYS A 287 28.84 -32.76 15.95
N ASP A 288 28.31 -32.83 14.74
CA ASP A 288 29.03 -33.28 13.55
C ASP A 288 29.85 -32.17 12.87
N TYR A 289 29.53 -30.93 13.18
CA TYR A 289 30.21 -29.75 12.63
C TYR A 289 30.16 -28.55 13.59
N THR A 290 31.03 -27.59 13.33
CA THR A 290 30.95 -26.24 13.91
C THR A 290 30.80 -25.23 12.79
N PHE A 291 30.22 -24.09 13.10
CA PHE A 291 30.13 -22.96 12.17
C PHE A 291 30.35 -21.63 12.87
N PHE A 292 30.72 -20.63 12.10
CA PHE A 292 30.90 -19.25 12.54
C PHE A 292 29.72 -18.39 12.15
N LYS A 293 29.62 -17.18 12.76
CA LYS A 293 28.62 -16.19 12.39
C LYS A 293 28.66 -15.94 10.86
N PRO A 294 27.52 -16.03 10.16
CA PRO A 294 27.51 -15.92 8.72
C PRO A 294 27.74 -14.49 8.23
N GLN A 295 28.25 -14.37 7.02
CA GLN A 295 28.18 -13.16 6.24
C GLN A 295 26.81 -13.09 5.57
N ILE A 296 26.07 -11.98 5.78
CA ILE A 296 24.77 -11.75 5.16
C ILE A 296 24.95 -10.94 3.86
N ILE A 297 24.32 -11.41 2.78
CA ILE A 297 24.30 -10.78 1.47
C ILE A 297 22.84 -10.58 1.09
N SER A 298 22.38 -9.33 1.07
CA SER A 298 21.00 -8.97 0.72
C SER A 298 20.96 -8.36 -0.68
N LYS A 299 20.08 -8.89 -1.55
CA LYS A 299 19.76 -8.37 -2.87
C LYS A 299 18.26 -8.16 -2.96
N LEU A 300 17.80 -7.01 -2.48
CA LEU A 300 16.39 -6.68 -2.34
C LEU A 300 16.01 -5.48 -3.19
N SER A 301 14.81 -5.51 -3.72
CA SER A 301 14.14 -4.37 -4.35
C SER A 301 12.72 -4.24 -3.82
N THR A 302 12.27 -3.02 -3.61
CA THR A 302 10.89 -2.74 -3.19
C THR A 302 10.09 -2.33 -4.42
N ASN A 303 8.99 -3.01 -4.67
CA ASN A 303 8.05 -2.73 -5.75
C ASN A 303 6.60 -2.69 -5.23
N LYS A 304 5.63 -2.57 -6.13
CA LYS A 304 4.21 -2.49 -5.78
C LYS A 304 3.64 -3.78 -5.15
N GLU A 305 4.30 -4.90 -5.33
CA GLU A 305 3.86 -6.21 -4.83
C GLU A 305 4.51 -6.57 -3.47
N GLY A 306 5.51 -5.80 -3.05
CA GLY A 306 6.26 -6.06 -1.82
C GLY A 306 7.77 -5.88 -1.98
N VAL A 307 8.50 -6.45 -1.06
CA VAL A 307 9.96 -6.61 -1.15
C VAL A 307 10.25 -7.90 -1.89
N LYS A 308 10.94 -7.78 -3.02
CA LYS A 308 11.35 -8.90 -3.89
C LYS A 308 12.85 -9.07 -3.88
N GLY A 309 13.31 -10.30 -3.90
CA GLY A 309 14.75 -10.58 -4.03
C GLY A 309 15.20 -11.79 -3.27
N SER A 310 16.43 -11.72 -2.75
CA SER A 310 17.01 -12.80 -1.96
C SER A 310 17.95 -12.29 -0.88
N ILE A 311 18.00 -13.04 0.21
CA ILE A 311 18.94 -12.85 1.31
C ILE A 311 19.69 -14.17 1.49
N THR A 312 21.01 -14.10 1.53
CA THR A 312 21.89 -15.27 1.65
C THR A 312 22.78 -15.12 2.86
N ALA A 313 22.75 -16.12 3.74
CA ALA A 313 23.76 -16.28 4.79
C ALA A 313 24.84 -17.22 4.28
N LYS A 314 26.06 -16.73 4.21
CA LYS A 314 27.24 -17.53 3.92
C LYS A 314 27.90 -17.94 5.22
N TYR A 315 27.79 -19.23 5.55
CA TYR A 315 28.41 -19.83 6.71
C TYR A 315 29.75 -20.50 6.31
N VAL A 316 30.70 -20.41 7.21
CA VAL A 316 31.89 -21.27 7.16
C VAL A 316 31.65 -22.41 8.14
N VAL A 317 31.56 -23.62 7.62
CA VAL A 317 31.27 -24.85 8.38
C VAL A 317 32.50 -25.73 8.39
N ILE A 318 32.84 -26.31 9.55
CA ILE A 318 33.99 -27.20 9.74
C ILE A 318 33.47 -28.58 10.18
N PRO A 319 33.57 -29.62 9.32
CA PRO A 319 33.26 -31.00 9.68
C PRO A 319 34.18 -31.53 10.80
N LYS A 320 33.65 -32.27 11.76
CA LYS A 320 34.41 -32.80 12.90
C LYS A 320 34.83 -34.27 12.76
N HIS A 321 34.17 -35.03 11.92
CA HIS A 321 34.46 -36.46 11.72
C HIS A 321 34.16 -36.88 10.28
N GLU A 322 34.64 -38.08 9.94
CA GLU A 322 34.38 -38.69 8.62
C GLU A 322 32.97 -39.23 8.51
N GLY A 323 32.49 -39.38 7.28
CA GLY A 323 31.23 -39.98 6.97
C GLY A 323 30.17 -38.94 6.48
N LYS A 324 28.93 -39.34 6.46
CA LYS A 324 27.82 -38.48 6.00
C LYS A 324 27.40 -37.51 7.10
N ILE A 325 27.49 -36.22 6.83
CA ILE A 325 27.08 -35.16 7.73
C ILE A 325 25.82 -34.49 7.12
N ASN A 326 24.76 -34.36 7.94
CA ASN A 326 23.57 -33.66 7.56
C ASN A 326 23.61 -32.21 8.08
N ILE A 327 23.60 -31.26 7.16
CA ILE A 327 23.51 -29.84 7.49
C ILE A 327 22.07 -29.38 7.24
N SER A 328 21.44 -28.82 8.27
CA SER A 328 20.04 -28.39 8.21
C SER A 328 19.85 -27.01 8.82
N THR A 329 18.75 -26.36 8.45
CA THR A 329 18.32 -25.08 9.03
C THR A 329 17.14 -25.27 9.95
N GLU A 330 16.86 -24.25 10.75
CA GLU A 330 15.56 -24.11 11.39
C GLU A 330 14.44 -24.27 10.35
N PRO A 331 13.32 -24.88 10.69
CA PRO A 331 12.15 -24.92 9.82
C PRO A 331 11.71 -23.52 9.44
N PHE A 332 11.26 -23.35 8.20
CA PHE A 332 10.74 -22.10 7.71
C PHE A 332 9.30 -22.27 7.22
N SER A 333 8.42 -21.39 7.68
CA SER A 333 7.02 -21.30 7.26
C SER A 333 6.64 -19.88 6.88
N PHE A 334 5.68 -19.73 6.01
CA PHE A 334 5.14 -18.44 5.60
C PHE A 334 3.64 -18.54 5.34
N PHE A 335 2.97 -17.41 5.46
CA PHE A 335 1.56 -17.28 5.09
C PHE A 335 1.45 -16.69 3.67
N ASN A 336 0.70 -17.37 2.82
CA ASN A 336 0.36 -16.88 1.48
C ASN A 336 -1.06 -16.29 1.49
N PRO A 337 -1.21 -14.94 1.43
CA PRO A 337 -2.52 -14.29 1.47
C PRO A 337 -3.46 -14.65 0.31
N GLU A 338 -2.90 -15.00 -0.86
CA GLU A 338 -3.70 -15.38 -2.03
C GLU A 338 -4.34 -16.76 -1.87
N LEU A 339 -3.65 -17.68 -1.19
CA LEU A 339 -4.12 -19.02 -0.94
C LEU A 339 -4.80 -19.18 0.43
N ASN A 340 -4.67 -18.16 1.28
CA ASN A 340 -5.14 -18.15 2.67
C ASN A 340 -4.58 -19.33 3.49
N GLN A 341 -3.30 -19.67 3.28
CA GLN A 341 -2.62 -20.77 3.97
C GLN A 341 -1.12 -20.49 4.15
#